data_f7f0e5e28c0a1f59171ac6914c291fa8
#
_entry.id   f7f0e5e28c0a1f59171ac6914c291fa8
#
_cell.length_a   1.000
_cell.length_b   1.000
_cell.length_c   1.000
_cell.angle_alpha   90.00
_cell.angle_beta   90.00
_cell.angle_gamma   90.00
#
_symmetry.space_group_name_H-M   'P 1'
#
loop_
_entity.id
_entity.type
_entity.pdbx_description
1 polymer ?
#
loop_
_entity_poly.entity_id
_entity_poly.type
_entity_poly.pdbx_seq_one_letter_code
_entity_poly.pdbx_strand_id
1 'polypeptide(L)'
;MPEEQTNKVLKAIGNFFDVLSHTDRLKIVSLLKDNEMDVNQLHEALKISQSRTSQHLKLLKFHNIVEERREGKHIYYRLKNKNISKVIHTALQFQLFAFSAEPETINLISDLLMNWHI
;
A
#
# COMPACT_ATOMS: atom_id res chain seq x y z
N MET A 1 18.04 -18.53 -16.49
CA MET A 1 17.22 -19.04 -15.36
C MET A 1 16.23 -20.06 -15.93
N PRO A 2 16.09 -21.24 -15.31
CA PRO A 2 15.11 -22.21 -15.77
C PRO A 2 13.69 -21.61 -15.77
N GLU A 3 12.90 -22.00 -16.78
CA GLU A 3 11.54 -21.49 -16.97
C GLU A 3 10.66 -21.68 -15.73
N GLU A 4 10.74 -22.82 -15.07
CA GLU A 4 9.98 -23.13 -13.85
C GLU A 4 10.25 -22.12 -12.73
N GLN A 5 11.52 -21.80 -12.51
CA GLN A 5 11.92 -20.82 -11.50
C GLN A 5 11.48 -19.42 -11.90
N THR A 6 11.57 -19.08 -13.16
CA THR A 6 11.09 -17.79 -13.68
C THR A 6 9.60 -17.64 -13.44
N ASN A 7 8.81 -18.67 -13.75
CA ASN A 7 7.36 -18.65 -13.55
C ASN A 7 7.00 -18.52 -12.07
N LYS A 8 7.76 -19.16 -11.19
CA LYS A 8 7.54 -19.05 -9.75
C LYS A 8 7.76 -17.63 -9.24
N VAL A 9 8.79 -16.95 -9.71
CA VAL A 9 9.07 -15.56 -9.35
C VAL A 9 8.00 -14.64 -9.89
N LEU A 10 7.61 -14.80 -11.16
CA LEU A 10 6.57 -13.97 -11.77
C LEU A 10 5.22 -14.15 -11.08
N LYS A 11 4.89 -15.37 -10.65
CA LYS A 11 3.68 -15.63 -9.89
C LYS A 11 3.70 -14.92 -8.53
N ALA A 12 4.85 -14.92 -7.86
CA ALA A 12 5.02 -14.19 -6.59
C ALA A 12 4.80 -12.69 -6.78
N ILE A 13 5.33 -12.12 -7.87
CA ILE A 13 5.12 -10.71 -8.21
C ILE A 13 3.64 -10.44 -8.49
N GLY A 14 2.98 -11.32 -9.23
CA GLY A 14 1.55 -11.22 -9.51
C GLY A 14 0.72 -11.21 -8.23
N ASN A 15 1.03 -12.10 -7.29
CA ASN A 15 0.36 -12.15 -5.98
C ASN A 15 0.58 -10.85 -5.20
N PHE A 16 1.78 -10.29 -5.26
CA PHE A 16 2.09 -9.00 -4.64
C PHE A 16 1.21 -7.89 -5.20
N PHE A 17 1.07 -7.80 -6.52
CA PHE A 17 0.21 -6.80 -7.14
C PHE A 17 -1.27 -7.04 -6.82
N ASP A 18 -1.71 -8.29 -6.75
CA ASP A 18 -3.09 -8.61 -6.35
C ASP A 18 -3.42 -8.05 -4.96
N VAL A 19 -2.51 -8.21 -4.02
CA VAL A 19 -2.69 -7.69 -2.65
C VAL A 19 -2.84 -6.18 -2.68
N LEU A 20 -2.12 -5.48 -3.55
CA LEU A 20 -2.19 -4.03 -3.68
C LEU A 20 -3.30 -3.55 -4.60
N SER A 21 -4.04 -4.44 -5.25
CA SER A 21 -5.06 -4.05 -6.22
C SER A 21 -6.36 -3.52 -5.61
N HIS A 22 -6.42 -3.38 -4.30
CA HIS A 22 -7.59 -2.89 -3.57
C HIS A 22 -7.34 -1.47 -3.05
N THR A 23 -8.28 -0.56 -3.32
CA THR A 23 -8.16 0.85 -2.95
C THR A 23 -7.87 1.05 -1.46
N ASP A 24 -8.57 0.33 -0.58
CA ASP A 24 -8.38 0.47 0.86
C ASP A 24 -6.98 0.02 1.29
N ARG A 25 -6.43 -1.02 0.66
CA ARG A 25 -5.07 -1.47 0.96
C ARG A 25 -4.02 -0.49 0.47
N LEU A 26 -4.23 0.13 -0.68
CA LEU A 26 -3.36 1.21 -1.16
C LEU A 26 -3.40 2.41 -0.20
N LYS A 27 -4.58 2.76 0.31
CA LYS A 27 -4.73 3.83 1.31
C LYS A 27 -3.98 3.49 2.60
N ILE A 28 -4.04 2.24 3.07
CA ILE A 28 -3.31 1.81 4.27
C ILE A 28 -1.81 2.02 4.06
N VAL A 29 -1.25 1.57 2.95
CA VAL A 29 0.16 1.76 2.64
C VAL A 29 0.52 3.24 2.61
N SER A 30 -0.32 4.06 2.00
CA SER A 30 -0.14 5.50 1.95
C SER A 30 -0.11 6.12 3.35
N LEU A 31 -1.03 5.72 4.23
CA LEU A 31 -1.09 6.23 5.59
C LEU A 31 0.14 5.80 6.42
N LEU A 32 0.63 4.59 6.20
CA LEU A 32 1.75 4.04 6.96
C LEU A 32 3.13 4.44 6.43
N LYS A 33 3.22 5.15 5.31
CA LYS A 33 4.52 5.53 4.74
C LYS A 33 5.33 6.45 5.66
N ASP A 34 4.65 7.28 6.44
CA ASP A 34 5.29 8.27 7.30
C ASP A 34 5.20 7.96 8.79
N ASN A 35 4.17 7.20 9.21
CA ASN A 35 3.89 6.98 10.63
C ASN A 35 3.35 5.58 10.89
N GLU A 36 3.65 5.05 12.06
CA GLU A 36 2.95 3.89 12.60
C GLU A 36 1.53 4.30 13.00
N MET A 37 0.57 3.41 12.83
CA MET A 37 -0.82 3.62 13.22
C MET A 37 -1.40 2.34 13.79
N ASP A 38 -2.29 2.47 14.78
CA ASP A 38 -3.07 1.34 15.25
C ASP A 38 -4.33 1.13 14.39
N VAL A 39 -5.07 0.05 14.65
CA VAL A 39 -6.25 -0.28 13.85
C VAL A 39 -7.35 0.78 13.99
N ASN A 40 -7.48 1.40 15.16
CA ASN A 40 -8.48 2.45 15.37
C ASN A 40 -8.19 3.68 14.52
N GLN A 41 -6.95 4.12 14.52
CA GLN A 41 -6.52 5.25 13.69
C GLN A 41 -6.72 4.96 12.21
N LEU A 42 -6.38 3.74 11.78
CA LEU A 42 -6.51 3.34 10.38
C LEU A 42 -7.97 3.27 9.94
N HIS A 43 -8.85 2.61 10.71
CA HIS A 43 -10.24 2.49 10.27
C HIS A 43 -10.97 3.82 10.25
N GLU A 44 -10.65 4.71 11.17
CA GLU A 44 -11.21 6.07 11.18
C GLU A 44 -10.75 6.86 9.96
N ALA A 45 -9.46 6.79 9.63
CA ALA A 45 -8.91 7.47 8.45
C ALA A 45 -9.49 6.92 7.15
N LEU A 46 -9.70 5.61 7.08
CA LEU A 46 -10.26 4.93 5.91
C LEU A 46 -11.77 5.09 5.80
N LYS A 47 -12.45 5.41 6.89
CA LYS A 47 -13.92 5.49 6.97
C LYS A 47 -14.59 4.15 6.63
N ILE A 48 -14.00 3.07 7.08
CA ILE A 48 -14.55 1.72 6.98
C ILE A 48 -14.58 1.10 8.37
N SER A 49 -15.22 -0.08 8.51
CA SER A 49 -15.30 -0.75 9.79
C SER A 49 -13.94 -1.21 10.29
N GLN A 50 -13.82 -1.35 11.60
CA GLN A 50 -12.63 -1.93 12.22
C GLN A 50 -12.38 -3.35 11.74
N SER A 51 -13.45 -4.13 11.58
CA SER A 51 -13.38 -5.51 11.09
C SER A 51 -12.78 -5.59 9.69
N ARG A 52 -13.23 -4.74 8.77
CA ARG A 52 -12.68 -4.70 7.41
C ARG A 52 -11.23 -4.26 7.39
N THR A 53 -10.90 -3.26 8.21
CA THR A 53 -9.52 -2.78 8.34
C THR A 53 -8.61 -3.89 8.84
N SER A 54 -9.04 -4.63 9.87
CA SER A 54 -8.29 -5.76 10.40
C SER A 54 -8.07 -6.86 9.37
N GLN A 55 -9.08 -7.14 8.54
CA GLN A 55 -8.95 -8.12 7.44
C GLN A 55 -7.91 -7.68 6.42
N HIS A 56 -7.90 -6.41 6.03
CA HIS A 56 -6.90 -5.86 5.13
C HIS A 56 -5.50 -5.93 5.72
N LEU A 57 -5.35 -5.58 6.98
CA LEU A 57 -4.07 -5.62 7.67
C LEU A 57 -3.52 -7.04 7.79
N LYS A 58 -4.39 -8.00 8.06
CA LYS A 58 -4.00 -9.42 8.12
C LYS A 58 -3.43 -9.89 6.79
N LEU A 59 -4.07 -9.52 5.70
CA LEU A 59 -3.62 -9.88 4.35
C LEU A 59 -2.29 -9.19 4.01
N LEU A 60 -2.18 -7.90 4.30
CA LEU A 60 -0.96 -7.15 4.07
C LEU A 60 0.21 -7.70 4.90
N LYS A 61 -0.06 -8.10 6.13
CA LYS A 61 0.94 -8.72 7.00
C LYS A 61 1.38 -10.08 6.46
N PHE A 62 0.43 -10.90 6.02
CA PHE A 62 0.73 -12.21 5.43
C PHE A 62 1.67 -12.08 4.22
N HIS A 63 1.50 -11.05 3.42
CA HIS A 63 2.32 -10.79 2.24
C HIS A 63 3.55 -9.91 2.52
N ASN A 64 3.92 -9.74 3.78
CA ASN A 64 5.13 -9.02 4.20
C ASN A 64 5.17 -7.54 3.77
N ILE A 65 4.01 -6.92 3.60
CA ILE A 65 3.90 -5.49 3.27
C ILE A 65 3.90 -4.65 4.55
N VAL A 66 3.19 -5.12 5.58
CA VAL A 66 3.17 -4.48 6.89
C VAL A 66 3.66 -5.44 7.97
N GLU A 67 4.09 -4.89 9.09
CA GLU A 67 4.43 -5.65 10.29
C GLU A 67 3.83 -4.98 11.51
N GLU A 68 3.68 -5.75 12.59
CA GLU A 68 3.17 -5.28 13.85
C GLU A 68 4.31 -4.90 14.79
N ARG A 69 4.05 -3.86 15.59
CA ARG A 69 4.86 -3.55 16.76
C ARG A 69 3.94 -3.50 17.96
N ARG A 70 4.23 -4.29 18.98
CA ARG A 70 3.44 -4.33 20.21
C ARG A 70 4.07 -3.43 21.27
N GLU A 71 3.23 -2.66 21.94
CA GLU A 71 3.62 -1.84 23.07
C GLU A 71 2.52 -1.92 24.12
N GLY A 72 2.76 -2.75 25.16
CA GLY A 72 1.72 -3.06 26.13
C GLY A 72 0.55 -3.79 25.48
N LYS A 73 -0.65 -3.21 25.59
CA LYS A 73 -1.87 -3.73 24.98
C LYS A 73 -2.11 -3.17 23.58
N HIS A 74 -1.27 -2.23 23.12
CA HIS A 74 -1.42 -1.59 21.83
C HIS A 74 -0.64 -2.34 20.77
N ILE A 75 -1.26 -2.44 19.59
CA ILE A 75 -0.62 -3.00 18.40
C ILE A 75 -0.58 -1.90 17.36
N TYR A 76 0.63 -1.55 16.94
CA TYR A 76 0.86 -0.59 15.88
C TYR A 76 1.30 -1.31 14.62
N TYR A 77 0.89 -0.79 13.49
CA TYR A 77 1.27 -1.30 12.16
C TYR A 77 2.20 -0.33 11.49
N ARG A 78 3.16 -0.86 10.77
CA ARG A 78 4.11 -0.07 9.97
C ARG A 78 4.47 -0.83 8.71
N LEU A 79 5.00 -0.13 7.72
CA LEU A 79 5.51 -0.79 6.53
C LEU A 79 6.74 -1.63 6.90
N LYS A 80 6.74 -2.89 6.48
CA LYS A 80 7.86 -3.78 6.73
C LYS A 80 9.10 -3.37 5.93
N ASN A 81 8.87 -2.91 4.71
CA ASN A 81 9.92 -2.38 3.83
C ASN A 81 9.42 -1.08 3.20
N LYS A 82 10.08 0.02 3.52
CA LYS A 82 9.68 1.34 3.00
C LYS A 82 9.82 1.47 1.49
N ASN A 83 10.54 0.56 0.84
CA ASN A 83 10.64 0.56 -0.62
C ASN A 83 9.29 0.34 -1.32
N ILE A 84 8.27 -0.18 -0.61
CA ILE A 84 6.91 -0.27 -1.13
C ILE A 84 6.39 1.11 -1.59
N SER A 85 6.78 2.17 -0.89
CA SER A 85 6.42 3.54 -1.28
C SER A 85 6.95 3.91 -2.66
N LYS A 86 8.13 3.40 -3.03
CA LYS A 86 8.72 3.63 -4.37
C LYS A 86 7.91 2.96 -5.47
N VAL A 87 7.39 1.77 -5.20
CA VAL A 87 6.54 1.04 -6.15
C VAL A 87 5.28 1.86 -6.43
N ILE A 88 4.63 2.36 -5.39
CA ILE A 88 3.40 3.15 -5.55
C ILE A 88 3.70 4.49 -6.20
N HIS A 89 4.80 5.14 -5.84
CA HIS A 89 5.24 6.39 -6.47
C HIS A 89 5.43 6.19 -7.98
N THR A 90 6.08 5.10 -8.38
CA THR A 90 6.28 4.77 -9.80
C THR A 90 4.94 4.52 -10.49
N ALA A 91 4.01 3.83 -9.83
CA ALA A 91 2.66 3.62 -10.35
C ALA A 91 1.91 4.94 -10.54
N LEU A 92 2.05 5.90 -9.60
CA LEU A 92 1.47 7.24 -9.72
C LEU A 92 2.04 7.99 -10.93
N GLN A 93 3.35 7.92 -11.14
CA GLN A 93 3.98 8.53 -12.31
C GLN A 93 3.46 7.93 -13.62
N PHE A 94 3.29 6.62 -13.65
CA PHE A 94 2.72 5.92 -14.81
C PHE A 94 1.28 6.38 -15.07
N GLN A 95 0.46 6.49 -14.00
CA GLN A 95 -0.92 6.95 -14.11
C GLN A 95 -1.02 8.40 -14.55
N LEU A 96 -0.11 9.25 -14.10
CA LEU A 96 -0.05 10.65 -14.55
C LEU A 96 0.07 10.72 -16.08
N PHE A 97 0.91 9.87 -16.64
CA PHE A 97 1.10 9.78 -18.07
C PHE A 97 -0.16 9.24 -18.79
N ALA A 98 -0.78 8.21 -18.20
CA ALA A 98 -1.98 7.56 -18.77
C ALA A 98 -3.20 8.48 -18.78
N PHE A 99 -3.34 9.36 -17.77
CA PHE A 99 -4.45 10.30 -17.63
C PHE A 99 -4.14 11.70 -18.12
N SER A 100 -3.13 11.86 -18.97
CA SER A 100 -2.68 13.18 -19.43
C SER A 100 -3.74 14.03 -20.13
N ALA A 101 -4.84 13.42 -20.60
CA ALA A 101 -5.95 14.12 -21.24
C ALA A 101 -7.01 14.66 -20.26
N GLU A 102 -6.93 14.35 -18.96
CA GLU A 102 -7.90 14.70 -17.94
C GLU A 102 -7.29 15.64 -16.91
N PRO A 103 -7.47 16.99 -17.04
CA PRO A 103 -6.78 17.96 -16.17
C PRO A 103 -7.03 17.77 -14.68
N GLU A 104 -8.26 17.43 -14.27
CA GLU A 104 -8.58 17.23 -12.86
C GLU A 104 -7.83 16.04 -12.27
N THR A 105 -7.76 14.94 -13.00
CA THR A 105 -7.02 13.75 -12.59
C THR A 105 -5.52 14.03 -12.54
N ILE A 106 -4.98 14.78 -13.49
CA ILE A 106 -3.57 15.19 -13.48
C ILE A 106 -3.26 15.98 -12.22
N ASN A 107 -4.09 16.90 -11.82
CA ASN A 107 -3.87 17.72 -10.62
C ASN A 107 -3.87 16.83 -9.36
N LEU A 108 -4.82 15.90 -9.24
CA LEU A 108 -4.89 14.96 -8.11
C LEU A 108 -3.64 14.08 -8.04
N ILE A 109 -3.19 13.53 -9.15
CA ILE A 109 -1.99 12.70 -9.20
C ILE A 109 -0.75 13.51 -8.85
N SER A 110 -0.66 14.73 -9.38
CA SER A 110 0.46 15.64 -9.08
C SER A 110 0.53 15.96 -7.59
N ASP A 111 -0.60 16.24 -6.96
CA ASP A 111 -0.67 16.50 -5.52
C ASP A 111 -0.21 15.27 -4.71
N LEU A 112 -0.64 14.08 -5.10
CA LEU A 112 -0.20 12.83 -4.46
C LEU A 112 1.31 12.63 -4.60
N LEU A 113 1.87 12.90 -5.78
CA LEU A 113 3.31 12.79 -6.01
C LEU A 113 4.11 13.77 -5.17
N MET A 114 3.65 15.01 -5.06
CA MET A 114 4.31 16.04 -4.25
C MET A 114 4.34 15.68 -2.77
N ASN A 115 3.30 15.01 -2.29
CA ASN A 115 3.17 14.60 -0.89
C ASN A 115 3.73 13.21 -0.61
N TRP A 116 4.21 12.52 -1.63
CA TRP A 116 4.75 11.17 -1.50
C TRP A 116 6.26 11.19 -1.37
N HIS A 117 6.74 11.04 -0.15
CA HIS A 117 8.18 11.02 0.15
C HIS A 117 8.73 9.59 0.00
N ILE A 118 9.77 9.50 -0.79
CA ILE A 118 10.45 8.22 -1.04
C ILE A 118 11.71 8.13 -0.19
#